data_15e300fb3167d203835fff839a3df70b
#
_entry.id   15e300fb3167d203835fff839a3df70b
#
_cell.length_a   1.000
_cell.length_b   1.000
_cell.length_c   1.000
_cell.angle_alpha   90.00
_cell.angle_beta   90.00
_cell.angle_gamma   90.00
#
_symmetry.space_group_name_H-M   'P 1'
#
loop_
_entity.id
_entity.type
_entity.pdbx_description
1 polymer ?
#
loop_
_entity_poly.entity_id
_entity_poly.type
_entity_poly.pdbx_seq_one_letter_code
_entity_poly.pdbx_strand_id
1 'polypeptide(L)'
;PVLVLTARSAVDDRIGALDLGADDYLIKPFDYRELEARARALLRRAAGQSDNLLTLGPLVIDRAGRTASVAGQPLDLTRRELTGLEILAARPGRYVAKEELVEQLFSFDQDPSPNAVEQFIARLRRKLAATTVEIKTERGLGYQLHAS
;
A
#
# COMPACT_ATOMS: atom_id res chain seq x y z
N PRO A 1 14.40 16.89 1.33
CA PRO A 1 13.26 16.46 0.52
C PRO A 1 12.46 17.63 0.01
N VAL A 2 11.97 17.50 -1.21
CA VAL A 2 11.21 18.56 -1.89
C VAL A 2 9.83 18.04 -2.24
N LEU A 3 8.79 18.73 -1.75
CA LEU A 3 7.41 18.49 -2.09
C LEU A 3 6.88 19.65 -2.92
N VAL A 4 6.44 19.37 -4.15
CA VAL A 4 5.94 20.41 -5.05
C VAL A 4 4.43 20.51 -4.94
N LEU A 5 3.93 21.73 -4.70
CA LEU A 5 2.50 22.04 -4.71
C LEU A 5 2.15 22.68 -6.05
N THR A 6 1.19 22.10 -6.75
CA THR A 6 0.82 22.59 -8.07
C THR A 6 -0.71 22.67 -8.26
N ALA A 7 -1.16 23.68 -8.98
CA ALA A 7 -2.54 23.80 -9.40
C ALA A 7 -2.84 23.01 -10.68
N ARG A 8 -1.82 22.48 -11.31
CA ARG A 8 -1.94 21.77 -12.59
C ARG A 8 -1.96 20.27 -12.36
N SER A 9 -2.92 19.62 -13.01
CA SER A 9 -3.08 18.16 -12.93
C SER A 9 -2.54 17.43 -14.16
N ALA A 10 -1.94 18.14 -15.12
CA ALA A 10 -1.40 17.53 -16.34
C ALA A 10 -0.24 16.59 -16.01
N VAL A 11 -0.21 15.45 -16.68
CA VAL A 11 0.83 14.43 -16.48
C VAL A 11 2.21 15.03 -16.78
N ASP A 12 2.30 15.86 -17.81
CA ASP A 12 3.56 16.49 -18.22
C ASP A 12 4.13 17.39 -17.12
N ASP A 13 3.27 18.13 -16.42
CA ASP A 13 3.71 18.99 -15.31
C ASP A 13 4.23 18.16 -14.14
N ARG A 14 3.60 17.02 -13.86
CA ARG A 14 4.06 16.11 -12.81
C ARG A 14 5.42 15.50 -13.13
N ILE A 15 5.59 15.05 -14.37
CA ILE A 15 6.86 14.51 -14.84
C ILE A 15 7.95 15.57 -14.79
N GLY A 16 7.64 16.79 -15.23
CA GLY A 16 8.59 17.90 -15.18
C GLY A 16 9.04 18.22 -13.77
N ALA A 17 8.12 18.25 -12.79
CA ALA A 17 8.45 18.50 -11.41
C ALA A 17 9.37 17.41 -10.83
N LEU A 18 9.09 16.15 -11.13
CA LEU A 18 9.92 15.03 -10.66
C LEU A 18 11.27 15.01 -11.35
N ASP A 19 11.33 15.34 -12.63
CA ASP A 19 12.59 15.43 -13.39
C ASP A 19 13.50 16.54 -12.85
N LEU A 20 12.92 17.58 -12.24
CA LEU A 20 13.71 18.64 -11.61
C LEU A 20 14.16 18.28 -10.19
N GLY A 21 13.94 17.05 -9.76
CA GLY A 21 14.43 16.55 -8.48
C GLY A 21 13.47 16.65 -7.32
N ALA A 22 12.17 16.86 -7.59
CA ALA A 22 11.18 16.82 -6.53
C ALA A 22 10.96 15.38 -6.06
N ASP A 23 10.80 15.19 -4.76
CA ASP A 23 10.57 13.87 -4.17
C ASP A 23 9.11 13.43 -4.19
N ASP A 24 8.19 14.39 -4.30
CA ASP A 24 6.77 14.15 -4.40
C ASP A 24 6.10 15.44 -4.92
N TYR A 25 4.83 15.34 -5.25
CA TYR A 25 4.03 16.48 -5.68
C TYR A 25 2.62 16.36 -5.15
N LEU A 26 1.91 17.50 -5.06
CA LEU A 26 0.55 17.55 -4.58
C LEU A 26 -0.24 18.53 -5.46
N ILE A 27 -1.38 18.09 -5.97
CA ILE A 27 -2.22 18.87 -6.88
C ILE A 27 -3.23 19.68 -6.09
N LYS A 28 -3.32 20.98 -6.40
CA LYS A 28 -4.34 21.85 -5.79
C LYS A 28 -5.68 21.69 -6.52
N PRO A 29 -6.84 21.76 -5.84
CA PRO A 29 -6.97 21.85 -4.38
C PRO A 29 -6.61 20.54 -3.69
N PHE A 30 -6.00 20.62 -2.52
CA PHE A 30 -5.59 19.47 -1.75
C PHE A 30 -6.13 19.52 -0.33
N ASP A 31 -6.31 18.35 0.29
CA ASP A 31 -6.64 18.23 1.71
C ASP A 31 -5.38 18.48 2.54
N TYR A 32 -5.50 19.29 3.57
CA TYR A 32 -4.39 19.59 4.47
C TYR A 32 -3.80 18.32 5.10
N ARG A 33 -4.64 17.33 5.39
CA ARG A 33 -4.20 16.04 5.93
C ARG A 33 -3.35 15.26 4.93
N GLU A 34 -3.65 15.37 3.64
CA GLU A 34 -2.84 14.75 2.59
C GLU A 34 -1.46 15.38 2.52
N LEU A 35 -1.39 16.70 2.61
CA LEU A 35 -0.12 17.42 2.64
C LEU A 35 0.75 16.96 3.83
N GLU A 36 0.16 16.90 5.03
CA GLU A 36 0.88 16.44 6.22
C GLU A 36 1.38 15.01 6.08
N ALA A 37 0.55 14.12 5.55
CA ALA A 37 0.91 12.72 5.39
C ALA A 37 2.08 12.55 4.41
N ARG A 38 2.05 13.28 3.29
CA ARG A 38 3.14 13.23 2.31
C ARG A 38 4.42 13.83 2.85
N ALA A 39 4.34 14.93 3.59
CA ALA A 39 5.50 15.55 4.22
C ALA A 39 6.14 14.60 5.25
N ARG A 40 5.34 13.96 6.09
CA ARG A 40 5.84 12.99 7.06
C ARG A 40 6.50 11.79 6.37
N ALA A 41 5.91 11.30 5.27
CA ALA A 41 6.49 10.20 4.52
C ALA A 41 7.85 10.56 3.93
N LEU A 42 7.98 11.78 3.39
CA LEU A 42 9.26 12.26 2.85
C LEU A 42 10.33 12.38 3.94
N LEU A 43 9.95 12.88 5.11
CA LEU A 43 10.87 13.01 6.23
C LEU A 43 11.35 11.65 6.74
N ARG A 44 10.46 10.66 6.78
CA ARG A 44 10.84 9.29 7.16
C ARG A 44 11.83 8.70 6.19
N ARG A 45 11.61 8.88 4.88
CA ARG A 45 12.53 8.39 3.84
C ARG A 45 13.90 9.07 3.94
N ALA A 46 13.91 10.39 4.14
CA ALA A 46 15.14 11.14 4.26
C ALA A 46 15.95 10.73 5.49
N ALA A 47 15.29 10.35 6.56
CA ALA A 47 15.94 9.89 7.79
C ALA A 47 16.52 8.48 7.67
N GLY A 48 16.22 7.75 6.59
CA GLY A 48 16.73 6.39 6.37
C GLY A 48 16.27 5.42 7.42
N GLN A 49 15.07 5.60 7.94
CA GLN A 49 14.58 4.80 9.05
C GLN A 49 14.09 3.43 8.63
N SER A 50 14.31 2.44 9.51
CA SER A 50 13.83 1.07 9.35
C SER A 50 12.30 0.96 9.38
N ASP A 51 11.61 2.03 9.73
CA ASP A 51 10.15 2.12 9.71
C ASP A 51 9.55 1.93 8.32
N ASN A 52 10.35 2.06 7.27
CA ASN A 52 9.94 1.77 5.90
C ASN A 52 9.82 0.28 5.62
N LEU A 53 10.42 -0.54 6.46
CA LEU A 53 10.33 -2.00 6.33
C LEU A 53 9.26 -2.53 7.29
N LEU A 54 8.31 -3.26 6.73
CA LEU A 54 7.29 -3.93 7.50
C LEU A 54 7.54 -5.43 7.39
N THR A 55 7.77 -6.08 8.53
CA THR A 55 8.09 -7.51 8.55
C THR A 55 7.02 -8.31 9.29
N LEU A 56 6.72 -9.49 8.75
CA LEU A 56 5.82 -10.45 9.38
C LEU A 56 6.34 -11.85 9.03
N GLY A 57 7.03 -12.49 9.99
CA GLY A 57 7.72 -13.75 9.71
C GLY A 57 8.71 -13.59 8.55
N PRO A 58 8.62 -14.43 7.52
CA PRO A 58 9.51 -14.33 6.34
C PRO A 58 9.10 -13.23 5.36
N LEU A 59 7.96 -12.58 5.58
CA LEU A 59 7.47 -11.52 4.70
C LEU A 59 8.15 -10.21 5.05
N VAL A 60 8.69 -9.54 4.03
CA VAL A 60 9.28 -8.21 4.16
C VAL A 60 8.65 -7.29 3.11
N ILE A 61 8.07 -6.20 3.55
CA ILE A 61 7.50 -5.18 2.67
C ILE A 61 8.34 -3.91 2.81
N ASP A 62 8.93 -3.46 1.72
CA ASP A 62 9.64 -2.19 1.66
C ASP A 62 8.66 -1.12 1.17
N ARG A 63 8.17 -0.30 2.08
CA ARG A 63 7.20 0.74 1.78
C ARG A 63 7.78 1.83 0.89
N ALA A 64 9.03 2.17 1.11
CA ALA A 64 9.69 3.21 0.33
C ALA A 64 9.95 2.74 -1.11
N GLY A 65 10.45 1.52 -1.26
CA GLY A 65 10.73 0.93 -2.56
C GLY A 65 9.52 0.33 -3.25
N ARG A 66 8.40 0.22 -2.56
CA ARG A 66 7.16 -0.39 -3.08
C ARG A 66 7.39 -1.81 -3.57
N THR A 67 8.05 -2.62 -2.74
CA THR A 67 8.32 -4.02 -3.04
C THR A 67 7.96 -4.91 -1.86
N ALA A 68 7.76 -6.19 -2.15
CA ALA A 68 7.52 -7.20 -1.13
C ALA A 68 8.27 -8.47 -1.50
N SER A 69 8.75 -9.19 -0.48
CA SER A 69 9.42 -10.46 -0.67
C SER A 69 9.07 -11.42 0.47
N VAL A 70 9.16 -12.71 0.20
CA VAL A 70 8.98 -13.75 1.22
C VAL A 70 10.20 -14.65 1.18
N ALA A 71 10.87 -14.79 2.31
CA ALA A 71 12.09 -15.59 2.45
C ALA A 71 13.15 -15.21 1.38
N GLY A 72 13.25 -13.91 1.08
CA GLY A 72 14.20 -13.40 0.09
C GLY A 72 13.74 -13.49 -1.35
N GLN A 73 12.60 -14.12 -1.63
CA GLN A 73 12.06 -14.22 -2.98
C GLN A 73 11.07 -13.08 -3.26
N PRO A 74 11.33 -12.25 -4.27
CA PRO A 74 10.43 -11.14 -4.57
C PRO A 74 9.06 -11.62 -5.04
N LEU A 75 8.01 -10.90 -4.62
CA LEU A 75 6.65 -11.13 -5.06
C LEU A 75 6.32 -10.17 -6.20
N ASP A 76 5.70 -10.69 -7.24
CA ASP A 76 5.23 -9.86 -8.36
C ASP A 76 3.80 -9.42 -8.09
N LEU A 77 3.67 -8.24 -7.47
CA LEU A 77 2.39 -7.70 -7.04
C LEU A 77 2.05 -6.44 -7.83
N THR A 78 0.76 -6.28 -8.12
CA THR A 78 0.26 -5.01 -8.61
C THR A 78 0.30 -3.98 -7.48
N ARG A 79 0.17 -2.69 -7.82
CA ARG A 79 0.15 -1.63 -6.81
C ARG A 79 -0.97 -1.85 -5.79
N ARG A 80 -2.16 -2.23 -6.24
CA ARG A 80 -3.30 -2.48 -5.37
C ARG A 80 -3.06 -3.70 -4.46
N GLU A 81 -2.48 -4.76 -5.02
CA GLU A 81 -2.14 -5.95 -4.24
C GLU A 81 -1.11 -5.64 -3.16
N LEU A 82 -0.10 -4.84 -3.49
CA LEU A 82 0.91 -4.43 -2.52
C LEU A 82 0.29 -3.58 -1.41
N THR A 83 -0.58 -2.63 -1.76
CA THR A 83 -1.27 -1.80 -0.78
C THR A 83 -2.13 -2.64 0.15
N GLY A 84 -2.86 -3.61 -0.38
CA GLY A 84 -3.67 -4.51 0.44
C GLY A 84 -2.83 -5.37 1.36
N LEU A 85 -1.71 -5.87 0.88
CA LEU A 85 -0.79 -6.64 1.70
C LEU A 85 -0.20 -5.79 2.84
N GLU A 86 0.15 -4.54 2.57
CA GLU A 86 0.60 -3.60 3.60
C GLU A 86 -0.45 -3.37 4.69
N ILE A 87 -1.71 -3.19 4.29
CA ILE A 87 -2.81 -2.97 5.24
C ILE A 87 -2.93 -4.16 6.19
N LEU A 88 -2.90 -5.37 5.65
CA LEU A 88 -3.02 -6.58 6.46
C LEU A 88 -1.78 -6.79 7.33
N ALA A 89 -0.60 -6.56 6.80
CA ALA A 89 0.65 -6.78 7.53
C ALA A 89 0.89 -5.74 8.63
N ALA A 90 0.33 -4.55 8.49
CA ALA A 90 0.45 -3.50 9.50
C ALA A 90 -0.36 -3.80 10.77
N ARG A 91 -1.25 -4.78 10.71
CA ARG A 91 -2.11 -5.17 11.84
C ARG A 91 -1.93 -6.66 12.15
N PRO A 92 -0.74 -7.08 12.64
CA PRO A 92 -0.48 -8.49 12.89
C PRO A 92 -1.41 -9.04 13.96
N GLY A 93 -1.98 -10.21 13.71
CA GLY A 93 -2.90 -10.85 14.63
C GLY A 93 -4.28 -10.25 14.68
N ARG A 94 -4.60 -9.30 13.81
CA ARG A 94 -5.91 -8.64 13.77
C ARG A 94 -6.59 -8.85 12.43
N TYR A 95 -7.92 -8.93 12.46
CA TYR A 95 -8.73 -9.01 11.26
C TYR A 95 -9.04 -7.61 10.76
N VAL A 96 -8.90 -7.43 9.46
CA VAL A 96 -9.28 -6.19 8.77
C VAL A 96 -10.63 -6.42 8.12
N ALA A 97 -11.60 -5.58 8.43
CA ALA A 97 -12.96 -5.72 7.91
C ALA A 97 -12.99 -5.55 6.40
N LYS A 98 -13.86 -6.32 5.76
CA LYS A 98 -14.04 -6.28 4.31
C LYS A 98 -14.41 -4.87 3.83
N GLU A 99 -15.26 -4.17 4.58
CA GLU A 99 -15.69 -2.80 4.28
C GLU A 99 -14.52 -1.83 4.30
N GLU A 100 -13.60 -2.01 5.21
CA GLU A 100 -12.39 -1.18 5.27
C GLU A 100 -11.51 -1.41 4.04
N LEU A 101 -11.38 -2.65 3.59
CA LEU A 101 -10.62 -2.94 2.37
C LEU A 101 -11.29 -2.35 1.14
N VAL A 102 -12.62 -2.40 1.06
CA VAL A 102 -13.35 -1.75 -0.03
C VAL A 102 -13.05 -0.25 -0.03
N GLU A 103 -13.12 0.39 1.12
CA GLU A 103 -12.88 1.82 1.24
C GLU A 103 -11.47 2.20 0.85
N GLN A 104 -10.46 1.47 1.32
CA GLN A 104 -9.06 1.82 1.09
C GLN A 104 -8.54 1.43 -0.29
N LEU A 105 -9.04 0.34 -0.85
CA LEU A 105 -8.52 -0.20 -2.12
C LEU A 105 -9.37 0.17 -3.33
N PHE A 106 -10.67 0.40 -3.14
CA PHE A 106 -11.63 0.57 -4.23
C PHE A 106 -12.45 1.86 -4.12
N SER A 107 -12.02 2.82 -3.30
CA SER A 107 -12.76 4.05 -3.08
C SER A 107 -12.93 4.92 -4.33
N PHE A 108 -12.05 4.75 -5.31
CA PHE A 108 -12.10 5.49 -6.58
C PHE A 108 -12.83 4.74 -7.68
N ASP A 109 -13.23 3.50 -7.44
CA ASP A 109 -13.97 2.72 -8.42
C ASP A 109 -15.44 3.17 -8.42
N GLN A 110 -16.04 3.23 -9.62
CA GLN A 110 -17.42 3.69 -9.76
C GLN A 110 -18.43 2.73 -9.16
N ASP A 111 -18.06 1.46 -9.02
CA ASP A 111 -18.97 0.43 -8.52
C ASP A 111 -18.21 -0.57 -7.65
N PRO A 112 -17.76 -0.13 -6.44
CA PRO A 112 -17.05 -1.04 -5.55
C PRO A 112 -18.02 -2.08 -5.00
N SER A 113 -17.80 -3.34 -5.37
CA SER A 113 -18.64 -4.43 -4.88
C SER A 113 -17.86 -5.28 -3.87
N PRO A 114 -18.59 -5.98 -2.95
CA PRO A 114 -17.94 -6.93 -2.05
C PRO A 114 -17.17 -8.03 -2.80
N ASN A 115 -17.64 -8.41 -4.00
CA ASN A 115 -16.95 -9.40 -4.82
C ASN A 115 -15.57 -8.91 -5.30
N ALA A 116 -15.37 -7.61 -5.43
CA ALA A 116 -14.07 -7.07 -5.82
C ALA A 116 -12.99 -7.42 -4.79
N VAL A 117 -13.34 -7.33 -3.50
CA VAL A 117 -12.42 -7.71 -2.42
C VAL A 117 -12.17 -9.22 -2.43
N GLU A 118 -13.20 -10.02 -2.60
CA GLU A 118 -13.05 -11.48 -2.66
C GLU A 118 -12.12 -11.92 -3.80
N GLN A 119 -12.30 -11.32 -4.98
CA GLN A 119 -11.45 -11.59 -6.13
C GLN A 119 -10.02 -11.13 -5.89
N PHE A 120 -9.85 -9.97 -5.27
CA PHE A 120 -8.56 -9.41 -4.88
C PHE A 120 -7.82 -10.35 -3.93
N ILE A 121 -8.49 -10.81 -2.89
CA ILE A 121 -7.91 -11.75 -1.92
C ILE A 121 -7.55 -13.08 -2.59
N ALA A 122 -8.39 -13.58 -3.50
CA ALA A 122 -8.11 -14.81 -4.23
C ALA A 122 -6.83 -14.70 -5.09
N ARG A 123 -6.64 -13.56 -5.75
CA ARG A 123 -5.42 -13.32 -6.53
C ARG A 123 -4.20 -13.24 -5.64
N LEU A 124 -4.32 -12.54 -4.52
CA LEU A 124 -3.22 -12.38 -3.57
C LEU A 124 -2.85 -13.75 -2.96
N ARG A 125 -3.85 -14.56 -2.61
CA ARG A 125 -3.61 -15.93 -2.12
C ARG A 125 -2.86 -16.77 -3.13
N ARG A 126 -3.16 -16.66 -4.41
CA ARG A 126 -2.45 -17.40 -5.45
C ARG A 126 -0.99 -17.03 -5.51
N LYS A 127 -0.68 -15.74 -5.37
CA LYS A 127 0.70 -15.27 -5.38
C LYS A 127 1.47 -15.67 -4.13
N LEU A 128 0.77 -15.92 -3.02
CA LEU A 128 1.37 -16.37 -1.77
C LEU A 128 1.37 -17.90 -1.61
N ALA A 129 0.78 -18.64 -2.54
CA ALA A 129 0.53 -20.07 -2.40
C ALA A 129 1.81 -20.90 -2.18
N ALA A 130 2.94 -20.50 -2.76
CA ALA A 130 4.20 -21.17 -2.61
C ALA A 130 4.99 -20.76 -1.35
N THR A 131 4.39 -19.93 -0.51
CA THR A 131 5.04 -19.37 0.68
C THR A 131 4.35 -19.84 1.94
N THR A 132 4.94 -19.53 3.10
CA THR A 132 4.35 -19.80 4.41
C THR A 132 3.42 -18.68 4.88
N VAL A 133 3.22 -17.67 4.05
CA VAL A 133 2.35 -16.53 4.36
C VAL A 133 0.94 -16.84 3.86
N GLU A 134 -0.05 -16.69 4.73
CA GLU A 134 -1.44 -17.02 4.45
C GLU A 134 -2.37 -15.87 4.79
N ILE A 135 -3.47 -15.76 4.05
CA ILE A 135 -4.55 -14.85 4.38
C ILE A 135 -5.70 -15.67 4.94
N LYS A 136 -5.99 -15.49 6.22
CA LYS A 136 -7.10 -16.15 6.87
C LYS A 136 -8.35 -15.33 6.71
N THR A 137 -9.49 -16.01 6.58
CA THR A 137 -10.80 -15.38 6.54
C THR A 137 -11.60 -15.85 7.73
N GLU A 138 -12.20 -14.89 8.45
CA GLU A 138 -13.16 -15.20 9.51
C GLU A 138 -14.46 -14.50 9.18
N ARG A 139 -15.53 -15.27 9.09
CA ARG A 139 -16.83 -14.74 8.73
C ARG A 139 -17.31 -13.73 9.77
N GLY A 140 -17.65 -12.55 9.32
CA GLY A 140 -18.08 -11.45 10.18
C GLY A 140 -16.95 -10.59 10.74
N LEU A 141 -15.70 -11.02 10.65
CA LEU A 141 -14.54 -10.26 11.11
C LEU A 141 -13.71 -9.70 9.96
N GLY A 142 -13.51 -10.48 8.89
CA GLY A 142 -12.73 -10.04 7.74
C GLY A 142 -11.54 -10.92 7.45
N TYR A 143 -10.40 -10.30 7.15
CA TYR A 143 -9.19 -10.97 6.70
C TYR A 143 -8.01 -10.67 7.61
N GLN A 144 -7.14 -11.66 7.79
CA GLN A 144 -5.96 -11.53 8.62
C GLN A 144 -4.77 -12.16 7.89
N LEU A 145 -3.64 -11.46 7.88
CA LEU A 145 -2.40 -12.01 7.35
C LEU A 145 -1.69 -12.79 8.46
N HIS A 146 -1.30 -14.01 8.14
CA HIS A 146 -0.60 -14.91 9.05
C HIS A 146 0.65 -15.44 8.37
N ALA A 147 1.77 -15.44 9.09
CA ALA A 147 3.02 -16.02 8.62
C ALA A 147 3.54 -17.02 9.65
N SER A 148 3.87 -18.20 9.20
CA SER A 148 4.42 -19.25 10.05
C SER A 148 5.92 -19.41 9.85
#